data_eeace2773c8ff1b6c67cbdb042fb35df
#
_entry.id   eeace2773c8ff1b6c67cbdb042fb35df
#
_cell.length_a   1.000
_cell.length_b   1.000
_cell.length_c   1.000
_cell.angle_alpha   90.00
_cell.angle_beta   90.00
_cell.angle_gamma   90.00
#
_symmetry.space_group_name_H-M   'P 1'
#
loop_
_entity.id
_entity.type
_entity.pdbx_description
1 polymer ?
#
loop_
_entity_poly.entity_id
_entity_poly.type
_entity_poly.pdbx_seq_one_letter_code
_entity_poly.pdbx_strand_id
1 'polypeptide(L)'
;LAVDPKNDQDWRDAMKAECDALGIPFYSFHPSYASSSVAIDPLRNYTRDTEIASRIAGIQSDPSKPDPFRDFSWYALYRTTIFCRYIGERPTLVRLKNYLITQRTVLFEKVLTRYLTLHFGAGWWDEIGEEVMSLGEGDKLTGMVRYYEELMMRHHPEIACDEACAAFRHPFDHFQKMVTSLLPLLSNLTAAPLDELLSPEYDADNNRKIIDLKSLFDTGGVLHIAIDSLSDHQTAQKLVQLLVADAAGIAGSRYNSEGDNSTSLKDMRRVSLFFDEAHAALCEQLLSLLAQGRAAKLEMTIVTQTIPDLVAKASEAVSDRVIGLCNNWITTRISDPTTQTKMAANFSKVDVEQRSISHSQRTETVDNMDKFAGGYSESLSTVERDGFPPNLLGDLPKLQCVARFADGRKMLLKIPVVVREGA
;
A
#
# COMPACT_ATOMS: atom_id res chain seq x y z
N LEU A 1 -7.00 -4.34 -10.09
CA LEU A 1 -6.58 -3.00 -9.66
C LEU A 1 -5.26 -2.67 -10.34
N ALA A 2 -5.18 -1.56 -11.05
CA ALA A 2 -3.97 -1.06 -11.69
C ALA A 2 -3.63 0.33 -11.11
N VAL A 3 -2.44 0.47 -10.56
CA VAL A 3 -1.92 1.74 -10.03
C VAL A 3 -0.90 2.29 -11.01
N ASP A 4 -1.20 3.45 -11.54
CA ASP A 4 -0.43 4.15 -12.57
C ASP A 4 -0.02 5.54 -12.05
N PRO A 5 1.19 5.70 -11.52
CA PRO A 5 1.65 6.99 -10.99
C PRO A 5 1.88 8.08 -12.05
N LYS A 6 1.95 7.69 -13.32
CA LYS A 6 2.25 8.60 -14.45
C LYS A 6 1.03 9.02 -15.25
N ASN A 7 -0.12 8.35 -15.05
CA ASN A 7 -1.31 8.52 -15.87
C ASN A 7 -1.04 8.26 -17.36
N ASP A 8 -0.53 7.07 -17.68
CA ASP A 8 -0.30 6.65 -19.07
C ASP A 8 -1.64 6.42 -19.79
N GLN A 9 -1.94 7.31 -20.73
CA GLN A 9 -3.20 7.27 -21.47
C GLN A 9 -3.30 6.02 -22.34
N ASP A 10 -2.22 5.57 -22.94
CA ASP A 10 -2.21 4.39 -23.80
C ASP A 10 -2.51 3.13 -23.00
N TRP A 11 -1.95 3.01 -21.81
CA TRP A 11 -2.23 1.90 -20.90
C TRP A 11 -3.69 1.91 -20.42
N ARG A 12 -4.18 3.07 -19.96
CA ARG A 12 -5.59 3.23 -19.56
C ARG A 12 -6.56 2.87 -20.68
N ASP A 13 -6.32 3.42 -21.88
CA ASP A 13 -7.21 3.23 -23.04
C ASP A 13 -7.16 1.77 -23.54
N ALA A 14 -5.99 1.12 -23.48
CA ALA A 14 -5.87 -0.31 -23.78
C ALA A 14 -6.68 -1.16 -22.80
N MET A 15 -6.55 -0.90 -21.47
CA MET A 15 -7.36 -1.61 -20.47
C MET A 15 -8.85 -1.38 -20.65
N LYS A 16 -9.26 -0.14 -20.95
CA LYS A 16 -10.67 0.18 -21.19
C LYS A 16 -11.21 -0.54 -22.40
N ALA A 17 -10.49 -0.52 -23.52
CA ALA A 17 -10.91 -1.21 -24.75
C ALA A 17 -11.08 -2.72 -24.52
N GLU A 18 -10.16 -3.34 -23.79
CA GLU A 18 -10.27 -4.77 -23.46
C GLU A 18 -11.44 -5.05 -22.53
N CYS A 19 -11.67 -4.20 -21.54
CA CYS A 19 -12.84 -4.31 -20.67
C CYS A 19 -14.16 -4.17 -21.45
N ASP A 20 -14.25 -3.22 -22.36
CA ASP A 20 -15.42 -2.99 -23.22
C ASP A 20 -15.67 -4.23 -24.11
N ALA A 21 -14.62 -4.81 -24.69
CA ALA A 21 -14.71 -6.02 -25.53
C ALA A 21 -15.18 -7.25 -24.75
N LEU A 22 -14.82 -7.36 -23.46
CA LEU A 22 -15.18 -8.47 -22.59
C LEU A 22 -16.46 -8.23 -21.79
N GLY A 23 -17.08 -7.05 -21.88
CA GLY A 23 -18.23 -6.66 -21.06
C GLY A 23 -17.92 -6.54 -19.58
N ILE A 24 -16.68 -6.20 -19.22
CA ILE A 24 -16.22 -6.05 -17.82
C ILE A 24 -16.31 -4.58 -17.43
N PRO A 25 -16.85 -4.24 -16.23
CA PRO A 25 -16.86 -2.87 -15.75
C PRO A 25 -15.46 -2.28 -15.63
N PHE A 26 -15.26 -1.09 -16.19
CA PHE A 26 -14.03 -0.30 -16.07
C PHE A 26 -14.30 0.99 -15.30
N TYR A 27 -13.47 1.27 -14.31
CA TYR A 27 -13.54 2.45 -13.48
C TYR A 27 -12.19 3.17 -13.49
N SER A 28 -12.22 4.51 -13.49
CA SER A 28 -11.01 5.33 -13.44
C SER A 28 -11.09 6.30 -12.27
N PHE A 29 -10.06 6.28 -11.44
CA PHE A 29 -9.84 7.23 -10.37
C PHE A 29 -8.71 8.16 -10.77
N HIS A 30 -8.95 9.47 -10.78
CA HIS A 30 -7.97 10.47 -11.15
C HIS A 30 -8.24 11.81 -10.45
N PRO A 31 -7.43 12.21 -9.44
CA PRO A 31 -7.66 13.44 -8.69
C PRO A 31 -7.68 14.70 -9.56
N SER A 32 -6.79 14.82 -10.56
CA SER A 32 -6.74 16.00 -11.43
C SER A 32 -7.93 16.11 -12.39
N TYR A 33 -8.72 15.04 -12.58
CA TYR A 33 -9.96 15.02 -13.37
C TYR A 33 -11.14 14.60 -12.50
N ALA A 34 -11.30 15.27 -11.38
CA ALA A 34 -12.26 14.91 -10.34
C ALA A 34 -13.70 14.74 -10.83
N SER A 35 -14.14 15.54 -11.82
CA SER A 35 -15.51 15.48 -12.37
C SER A 35 -15.85 14.14 -13.06
N SER A 36 -14.86 13.49 -13.66
CA SER A 36 -15.01 12.18 -14.34
C SER A 36 -14.48 11.01 -13.51
N SER A 37 -13.87 11.28 -12.38
CA SER A 37 -13.30 10.27 -11.47
C SER A 37 -14.39 9.58 -10.66
N VAL A 38 -14.21 8.27 -10.42
CA VAL A 38 -14.93 7.60 -9.34
C VAL A 38 -14.40 8.06 -7.99
N ALA A 39 -15.19 7.91 -6.93
CA ALA A 39 -14.72 8.03 -5.55
C ALA A 39 -14.36 6.64 -5.01
N ILE A 40 -13.42 6.60 -4.08
CA ILE A 40 -13.03 5.38 -3.36
C ILE A 40 -13.19 5.65 -1.87
N ASP A 41 -13.74 4.70 -1.13
CA ASP A 41 -13.83 4.80 0.33
C ASP A 41 -12.82 3.82 0.97
N PRO A 42 -11.59 4.25 1.22
CA PRO A 42 -10.52 3.37 1.70
C PRO A 42 -10.65 2.98 3.16
N LEU A 43 -11.59 3.59 3.91
CA LEU A 43 -11.84 3.27 5.33
C LEU A 43 -13.15 2.48 5.54
N ARG A 44 -13.85 2.09 4.48
CA ARG A 44 -15.13 1.39 4.58
C ARG A 44 -14.99 -0.03 5.15
N ASN A 45 -13.96 -0.76 4.69
CA ASN A 45 -13.81 -2.17 4.98
C ASN A 45 -12.94 -2.38 6.23
N TYR A 46 -13.59 -2.59 7.37
CA TYR A 46 -12.92 -2.99 8.61
C TYR A 46 -13.87 -3.83 9.46
N THR A 47 -13.30 -4.70 10.28
CA THR A 47 -14.03 -5.52 11.27
C THR A 47 -13.72 -5.09 12.69
N ARG A 48 -12.56 -4.52 12.93
CA ARG A 48 -12.09 -4.03 14.23
C ARG A 48 -11.66 -2.57 14.12
N ASP A 49 -12.00 -1.77 15.14
CA ASP A 49 -11.65 -0.34 15.19
C ASP A 49 -10.15 -0.09 15.08
N THR A 50 -9.34 -1.05 15.53
CA THR A 50 -7.88 -1.01 15.40
C THR A 50 -7.38 -1.02 13.96
N GLU A 51 -8.15 -1.55 13.02
CA GLU A 51 -7.73 -1.68 11.61
C GLU A 51 -7.61 -0.31 10.92
N ILE A 52 -8.54 0.61 11.20
CA ILE A 52 -8.49 1.98 10.64
C ILE A 52 -7.25 2.71 11.15
N ALA A 53 -7.01 2.65 12.46
CA ALA A 53 -5.83 3.27 13.06
C ALA A 53 -4.53 2.69 12.49
N SER A 54 -4.43 1.37 12.36
CA SER A 54 -3.27 0.68 11.80
C SER A 54 -3.07 0.99 10.33
N ARG A 55 -4.16 1.13 9.55
CA ARG A 55 -4.14 1.48 8.14
C ARG A 55 -3.54 2.87 7.91
N ILE A 56 -3.97 3.87 8.68
CA ILE A 56 -3.50 5.25 8.53
C ILE A 56 -2.10 5.42 9.16
N ALA A 57 -1.88 4.94 10.38
CA ALA A 57 -0.58 5.07 11.04
C ALA A 57 0.52 4.25 10.32
N GLY A 58 0.15 3.15 9.65
CA GLY A 58 1.09 2.34 8.88
C GLY A 58 1.69 3.03 7.66
N ILE A 59 0.98 4.02 7.08
CA ILE A 59 1.48 4.83 5.96
C ILE A 59 2.22 6.10 6.38
N GLN A 60 2.13 6.48 7.66
CA GLN A 60 2.86 7.60 8.23
C GLN A 60 4.36 7.30 8.35
N SER A 61 4.69 6.06 8.70
CA SER A 61 6.04 5.64 9.00
C SER A 61 6.87 5.33 7.75
N ASP A 62 8.11 5.78 7.77
CA ASP A 62 9.15 5.28 6.88
C ASP A 62 9.57 3.89 7.42
N PRO A 63 9.50 2.81 6.61
CA PRO A 63 9.90 1.48 7.07
C PRO A 63 11.34 1.40 7.59
N SER A 64 12.18 2.37 7.22
CA SER A 64 13.59 2.45 7.62
C SER A 64 13.85 3.27 8.87
N LYS A 65 12.86 4.05 9.38
CA LYS A 65 13.05 4.98 10.49
C LYS A 65 11.97 4.80 11.57
N PRO A 66 12.33 4.54 12.82
CA PRO A 66 11.35 4.53 13.91
C PRO A 66 10.78 5.94 14.12
N ASP A 67 9.45 6.05 14.14
CA ASP A 67 8.75 7.28 14.51
C ASP A 67 8.21 7.14 15.94
N PRO A 68 8.76 7.86 16.92
CA PRO A 68 8.34 7.79 18.33
C PRO A 68 6.89 8.29 18.53
N PHE A 69 6.35 9.06 17.58
CA PHE A 69 4.97 9.56 17.64
C PHE A 69 3.96 8.64 16.94
N ARG A 70 4.40 7.58 16.28
CA ARG A 70 3.54 6.64 15.56
C ARG A 70 2.50 6.00 16.48
N ASP A 71 2.93 5.49 17.62
CA ASP A 71 2.03 4.79 18.55
C ASP A 71 1.00 5.74 19.15
N PHE A 72 1.40 6.99 19.39
CA PHE A 72 0.46 8.00 19.85
C PHE A 72 -0.54 8.41 18.76
N SER A 73 -0.06 8.59 17.52
CA SER A 73 -0.93 8.83 16.35
C SER A 73 -1.91 7.69 16.14
N TRP A 74 -1.45 6.45 16.27
CA TRP A 74 -2.28 5.27 16.21
C TRP A 74 -3.37 5.29 17.28
N TYR A 75 -2.99 5.58 18.52
CA TYR A 75 -3.94 5.62 19.64
C TYR A 75 -4.97 6.76 19.49
N ALA A 76 -4.54 7.92 19.01
CA ALA A 76 -5.44 9.03 18.72
C ALA A 76 -6.48 8.68 17.63
N LEU A 77 -6.05 8.03 16.54
CA LEU A 77 -6.92 7.52 15.48
C LEU A 77 -7.87 6.44 15.98
N TYR A 78 -7.37 5.49 16.76
CA TYR A 78 -8.16 4.41 17.36
C TYR A 78 -9.30 4.96 18.20
N ARG A 79 -9.00 5.87 19.15
CA ARG A 79 -10.03 6.51 19.98
C ARG A 79 -11.07 7.24 19.14
N THR A 80 -10.60 8.05 18.17
CA THR A 80 -11.52 8.81 17.31
C THR A 80 -12.42 7.87 16.50
N THR A 81 -11.92 6.72 16.07
CA THR A 81 -12.72 5.69 15.40
C THR A 81 -13.78 5.11 16.32
N ILE A 82 -13.44 4.79 17.58
CA ILE A 82 -14.43 4.33 18.60
C ILE A 82 -15.52 5.38 18.79
N PHE A 83 -15.15 6.65 18.91
CA PHE A 83 -16.10 7.74 19.10
C PHE A 83 -17.06 7.86 17.92
N CYS A 84 -16.54 7.88 16.69
CA CYS A 84 -17.37 7.91 15.48
C CYS A 84 -18.38 6.75 15.47
N ARG A 85 -17.92 5.54 15.73
CA ARG A 85 -18.79 4.37 15.77
C ARG A 85 -19.85 4.46 16.87
N TYR A 86 -19.45 4.90 18.06
CA TYR A 86 -20.36 5.03 19.20
C TYR A 86 -21.48 6.02 18.93
N ILE A 87 -21.18 7.16 18.29
CA ILE A 87 -22.21 8.16 17.92
C ILE A 87 -22.97 7.80 16.64
N GLY A 88 -22.64 6.67 15.98
CA GLY A 88 -23.28 6.23 14.75
C GLY A 88 -22.81 6.93 13.48
N GLU A 89 -21.66 7.59 13.53
CA GLU A 89 -21.03 8.23 12.39
C GLU A 89 -19.97 7.31 11.77
N ARG A 90 -19.96 7.23 10.44
CA ARG A 90 -18.94 6.46 9.73
C ARG A 90 -17.59 7.21 9.77
N PRO A 91 -16.48 6.55 10.14
CA PRO A 91 -15.17 7.16 10.06
C PRO A 91 -14.77 7.39 8.61
N THR A 92 -14.45 8.63 8.24
CA THR A 92 -13.86 9.03 6.97
C THR A 92 -12.58 9.82 7.23
N LEU A 93 -11.70 9.96 6.24
CA LEU A 93 -10.46 10.72 6.41
C LEU A 93 -10.75 12.18 6.83
N VAL A 94 -11.73 12.81 6.20
CA VAL A 94 -12.16 14.17 6.54
C VAL A 94 -12.70 14.26 7.97
N ARG A 95 -13.56 13.31 8.35
CA ARG A 95 -14.18 13.27 9.68
C ARG A 95 -13.15 13.03 10.77
N LEU A 96 -12.24 12.07 10.56
CA LEU A 96 -11.13 11.82 11.48
C LEU A 96 -10.22 13.04 11.64
N LYS A 97 -9.85 13.71 10.53
CA LYS A 97 -9.07 14.97 10.59
C LYS A 97 -9.77 16.03 11.39
N ASN A 98 -11.04 16.28 11.09
CA ASN A 98 -11.80 17.35 11.76
C ASN A 98 -11.92 17.07 13.26
N TYR A 99 -12.23 15.87 13.67
CA TYR A 99 -12.36 15.48 15.07
C TYR A 99 -11.03 15.46 15.84
N LEU A 100 -9.94 15.16 15.17
CA LEU A 100 -8.61 15.24 15.80
C LEU A 100 -8.12 16.68 15.98
N ILE A 101 -8.47 17.59 15.08
CA ILE A 101 -7.84 18.92 15.00
C ILE A 101 -8.80 20.02 15.45
N THR A 102 -9.92 20.20 14.75
CA THR A 102 -10.79 21.38 14.88
C THR A 102 -12.05 21.16 15.69
N GLN A 103 -12.53 19.94 15.76
CA GLN A 103 -13.84 19.63 16.35
C GLN A 103 -13.74 18.61 17.50
N ARG A 104 -12.61 18.61 18.21
CA ARG A 104 -12.36 17.66 19.30
C ARG A 104 -13.38 17.77 20.43
N THR A 105 -13.68 18.98 20.89
CA THR A 105 -14.67 19.24 21.95
C THR A 105 -16.09 18.89 21.49
N VAL A 106 -16.43 19.19 20.24
CA VAL A 106 -17.72 18.80 19.64
C VAL A 106 -17.88 17.27 19.63
N LEU A 107 -16.81 16.54 19.33
CA LEU A 107 -16.84 15.07 19.36
C LEU A 107 -17.08 14.55 20.77
N PHE A 108 -16.40 15.06 21.78
CA PHE A 108 -16.60 14.65 23.17
C PHE A 108 -18.04 14.96 23.65
N GLU A 109 -18.57 16.13 23.30
CA GLU A 109 -19.95 16.47 23.59
C GLU A 109 -20.93 15.52 22.92
N LYS A 110 -20.74 15.15 21.66
CA LYS A 110 -21.56 14.15 20.96
C LYS A 110 -21.52 12.78 21.63
N VAL A 111 -20.33 12.30 22.05
CA VAL A 111 -20.17 11.02 22.73
C VAL A 111 -20.94 10.99 24.05
N LEU A 112 -20.74 12.00 24.88
CA LEU A 112 -21.43 12.11 26.19
C LEU A 112 -22.94 12.34 26.02
N THR A 113 -23.35 13.18 25.05
CA THR A 113 -24.78 13.35 24.73
C THR A 113 -25.41 12.03 24.31
N ARG A 114 -24.74 11.24 23.47
CA ARG A 114 -25.24 9.90 23.08
C ARG A 114 -25.41 8.98 24.30
N TYR A 115 -24.42 8.99 25.17
CA TYR A 115 -24.48 8.20 26.42
C TYR A 115 -25.66 8.62 27.29
N LEU A 116 -25.79 9.92 27.58
CA LEU A 116 -26.88 10.43 28.45
C LEU A 116 -28.26 10.19 27.81
N THR A 117 -28.37 10.34 26.49
CA THR A 117 -29.58 10.02 25.74
C THR A 117 -29.97 8.53 25.88
N LEU A 118 -28.99 7.62 25.86
CA LEU A 118 -29.26 6.19 26.04
C LEU A 118 -29.75 5.85 27.44
N HIS A 119 -29.30 6.56 28.48
CA HIS A 119 -29.65 6.30 29.86
C HIS A 119 -30.89 7.05 30.33
N PHE A 120 -31.11 8.28 29.90
CA PHE A 120 -32.18 9.17 30.37
C PHE A 120 -33.21 9.52 29.28
N GLY A 121 -33.02 9.03 28.04
CA GLY A 121 -33.87 9.39 26.92
C GLY A 121 -33.48 10.73 26.24
N ALA A 122 -34.28 11.10 25.22
CA ALA A 122 -34.01 12.32 24.44
C ALA A 122 -34.16 13.61 25.25
N GLY A 123 -34.95 13.59 26.31
CA GLY A 123 -35.17 14.72 27.21
C GLY A 123 -34.21 14.81 28.39
N TRP A 124 -33.08 14.12 28.36
CA TRP A 124 -32.09 14.06 29.43
C TRP A 124 -31.70 15.42 30.00
N TRP A 125 -31.66 16.42 29.11
CA TRP A 125 -31.27 17.77 29.51
C TRP A 125 -32.30 18.41 30.46
N ASP A 126 -33.60 18.17 30.26
CA ASP A 126 -34.66 18.68 31.13
C ASP A 126 -34.65 17.96 32.50
N GLU A 127 -34.12 16.73 32.55
CA GLU A 127 -34.09 15.92 33.78
C GLU A 127 -32.85 16.22 34.63
N ILE A 128 -31.66 16.27 34.03
CA ILE A 128 -30.37 16.38 34.74
C ILE A 128 -29.52 17.60 34.34
N GLY A 129 -30.03 18.47 33.46
CA GLY A 129 -29.24 19.60 32.91
C GLY A 129 -28.78 20.58 33.99
N GLU A 130 -29.62 20.89 35.03
CA GLU A 130 -29.21 21.73 36.14
C GLU A 130 -28.04 21.16 36.94
N GLU A 131 -28.08 19.84 37.21
CA GLU A 131 -26.99 19.14 37.91
C GLU A 131 -25.71 19.13 37.09
N VAL A 132 -25.82 18.85 35.80
CA VAL A 132 -24.68 18.89 34.85
C VAL A 132 -24.05 20.30 34.82
N MET A 133 -24.86 21.37 34.72
CA MET A 133 -24.35 22.74 34.74
C MET A 133 -23.71 23.11 36.09
N SER A 134 -24.25 22.64 37.19
CA SER A 134 -23.69 22.84 38.53
C SER A 134 -22.31 22.17 38.66
N LEU A 135 -22.19 20.91 38.24
CA LEU A 135 -20.92 20.19 38.23
C LEU A 135 -19.88 20.83 37.32
N GLY A 136 -20.30 21.42 36.23
CA GLY A 136 -19.43 22.07 35.22
C GLY A 136 -19.09 23.52 35.53
N GLU A 137 -19.55 24.07 36.67
CA GLU A 137 -19.34 25.48 37.00
C GLU A 137 -19.80 26.43 35.88
N GLY A 138 -20.86 26.06 35.16
CA GLY A 138 -21.41 26.77 34.03
C GLY A 138 -20.91 26.36 32.64
N ASP A 139 -19.93 25.46 32.57
CA ASP A 139 -19.52 24.84 31.31
C ASP A 139 -20.16 23.46 31.09
N LYS A 140 -20.96 23.33 30.03
CA LYS A 140 -21.74 22.13 29.73
C LYS A 140 -20.88 20.88 29.56
N LEU A 141 -19.81 20.97 28.75
CA LEU A 141 -18.96 19.80 28.46
C LEU A 141 -18.22 19.32 29.71
N THR A 142 -17.66 20.26 30.49
CA THR A 142 -17.01 19.94 31.77
C THR A 142 -18.02 19.28 32.72
N GLY A 143 -19.26 19.78 32.76
CA GLY A 143 -20.32 19.21 33.56
C GLY A 143 -20.71 17.79 33.13
N MET A 144 -20.83 17.55 31.84
CA MET A 144 -21.10 16.19 31.31
C MET A 144 -19.98 15.21 31.64
N VAL A 145 -18.71 15.64 31.55
CA VAL A 145 -17.55 14.83 31.91
C VAL A 145 -17.60 14.46 33.41
N ARG A 146 -17.80 15.46 34.30
CA ARG A 146 -17.88 15.21 35.75
C ARG A 146 -19.08 14.39 36.11
N TYR A 147 -20.26 14.62 35.51
CA TYR A 147 -21.46 13.82 35.73
C TYR A 147 -21.22 12.34 35.41
N TYR A 148 -20.60 12.08 34.24
CA TYR A 148 -20.25 10.72 33.87
C TYR A 148 -19.29 10.07 34.89
N GLU A 149 -18.18 10.74 35.20
CA GLU A 149 -17.11 10.16 36.05
C GLU A 149 -17.52 9.98 37.50
N GLU A 150 -18.27 10.90 38.07
CA GLU A 150 -18.63 10.87 39.50
C GLU A 150 -19.88 10.03 39.78
N LEU A 151 -20.87 10.05 38.87
CA LEU A 151 -22.16 9.47 39.11
C LEU A 151 -22.45 8.20 38.29
N MET A 152 -21.97 8.14 37.03
CA MET A 152 -22.36 7.08 36.11
C MET A 152 -21.32 5.98 35.93
N MET A 153 -20.04 6.34 35.84
CA MET A 153 -18.95 5.44 35.47
C MET A 153 -18.87 4.15 36.30
N ARG A 154 -19.17 4.22 37.60
CA ARG A 154 -19.08 3.05 38.50
C ARG A 154 -20.17 2.01 38.22
N HIS A 155 -21.31 2.44 37.76
CA HIS A 155 -22.51 1.59 37.62
C HIS A 155 -22.77 1.25 36.14
N HIS A 156 -22.44 2.12 35.26
CA HIS A 156 -22.69 2.03 33.82
C HIS A 156 -21.44 2.46 32.99
N PRO A 157 -20.30 1.73 33.12
CA PRO A 157 -19.09 2.08 32.39
C PRO A 157 -19.30 1.90 30.91
N GLU A 158 -18.79 2.85 30.12
CA GLU A 158 -18.80 2.83 28.66
C GLU A 158 -17.43 3.24 28.12
N ILE A 159 -16.78 2.34 27.36
CA ILE A 159 -15.43 2.53 26.87
C ILE A 159 -15.28 3.85 26.09
N ALA A 160 -16.27 4.19 25.26
CA ALA A 160 -16.21 5.44 24.50
C ALA A 160 -16.23 6.68 25.41
N CYS A 161 -16.98 6.63 26.52
CA CYS A 161 -17.04 7.73 27.48
C CYS A 161 -15.77 7.80 28.33
N ASP A 162 -15.25 6.66 28.79
CA ASP A 162 -14.00 6.58 29.54
C ASP A 162 -12.85 7.21 28.74
N GLU A 163 -12.72 6.81 27.47
CA GLU A 163 -11.72 7.35 26.55
C GLU A 163 -11.94 8.83 26.21
N ALA A 164 -13.21 9.28 26.10
CA ALA A 164 -13.52 10.68 25.84
C ALA A 164 -13.15 11.56 27.05
N CYS A 165 -13.46 11.14 28.28
CA CYS A 165 -13.10 11.84 29.51
C CYS A 165 -11.57 11.89 29.70
N ALA A 166 -10.87 10.78 29.48
CA ALA A 166 -9.42 10.73 29.50
C ALA A 166 -8.79 11.68 28.46
N ALA A 167 -9.35 11.69 27.25
CA ALA A 167 -8.91 12.59 26.18
C ALA A 167 -9.22 14.05 26.49
N PHE A 168 -10.36 14.37 27.08
CA PHE A 168 -10.72 15.73 27.47
C PHE A 168 -9.73 16.34 28.49
N ARG A 169 -9.29 15.53 29.45
CA ARG A 169 -8.31 15.96 30.48
C ARG A 169 -6.91 16.19 29.90
N HIS A 170 -6.61 15.61 28.73
CA HIS A 170 -5.28 15.76 28.14
C HIS A 170 -5.12 17.17 27.55
N PRO A 171 -4.08 17.95 27.97
CA PRO A 171 -3.85 19.28 27.46
C PRO A 171 -3.73 19.33 25.94
N PHE A 172 -4.48 20.22 25.29
CA PHE A 172 -4.57 20.28 23.84
C PHE A 172 -3.23 20.58 23.15
N ASP A 173 -2.45 21.51 23.72
CA ASP A 173 -1.14 21.86 23.18
C ASP A 173 -0.14 20.68 23.18
N HIS A 174 -0.22 19.84 24.22
CA HIS A 174 0.60 18.63 24.28
C HIS A 174 0.11 17.59 23.29
N PHE A 175 -1.20 17.41 23.18
CA PHE A 175 -1.82 16.52 22.20
C PHE A 175 -1.42 16.91 20.76
N GLN A 176 -1.50 18.20 20.40
CA GLN A 176 -1.12 18.67 19.07
C GLN A 176 0.33 18.34 18.73
N LYS A 177 1.25 18.51 19.68
CA LYS A 177 2.67 18.15 19.48
C LYS A 177 2.87 16.67 19.18
N MET A 178 2.10 15.82 19.81
CA MET A 178 2.20 14.36 19.66
C MET A 178 1.57 13.85 18.36
N VAL A 179 0.58 14.56 17.79
CA VAL A 179 -0.02 14.20 16.48
C VAL A 179 0.56 15.01 15.32
N THR A 180 1.64 15.75 15.54
CA THR A 180 2.23 16.66 14.53
C THR A 180 2.58 15.93 13.22
N SER A 181 3.05 14.69 13.29
CA SER A 181 3.38 13.88 12.10
C SER A 181 2.14 13.36 11.36
N LEU A 182 1.01 13.22 12.05
CA LEU A 182 -0.26 12.78 11.47
C LEU A 182 -0.95 13.90 10.67
N LEU A 183 -0.77 15.16 11.06
CA LEU A 183 -1.45 16.30 10.45
C LEU A 183 -1.14 16.47 8.95
N PRO A 184 0.13 16.46 8.49
CA PRO A 184 0.46 16.55 7.08
C PRO A 184 -0.14 15.41 6.28
N LEU A 185 -0.10 14.17 6.81
CA LEU A 185 -0.69 13.00 6.17
C LEU A 185 -2.19 13.18 5.91
N LEU A 186 -2.95 13.49 6.96
CA LEU A 186 -4.39 13.70 6.82
C LEU A 186 -4.71 14.93 5.96
N SER A 187 -3.89 15.99 6.04
CA SER A 187 -4.09 17.19 5.22
C SER A 187 -3.89 16.90 3.74
N ASN A 188 -2.86 16.14 3.37
CA ASN A 188 -2.63 15.74 1.98
C ASN A 188 -3.79 14.88 1.44
N LEU A 189 -4.25 13.89 2.22
CA LEU A 189 -5.32 12.98 1.80
C LEU A 189 -6.73 13.60 1.86
N THR A 190 -6.87 14.80 2.42
CA THR A 190 -8.14 15.54 2.53
C THR A 190 -8.08 16.93 1.92
N ALA A 191 -7.05 17.23 1.14
CA ALA A 191 -7.03 18.45 0.32
C ALA A 191 -7.95 18.25 -0.89
N ALA A 192 -8.67 19.31 -1.29
CA ALA A 192 -9.52 19.23 -2.48
C ALA A 192 -8.68 18.88 -3.72
N PRO A 193 -9.17 17.97 -4.58
CA PRO A 193 -10.47 17.30 -4.56
C PRO A 193 -10.48 15.94 -3.82
N LEU A 194 -9.40 15.56 -3.13
CA LEU A 194 -9.30 14.24 -2.46
C LEU A 194 -10.26 14.11 -1.27
N ASP A 195 -10.69 15.22 -0.67
CA ASP A 195 -11.69 15.23 0.39
C ASP A 195 -13.00 14.57 -0.05
N GLU A 196 -13.50 14.89 -1.25
CA GLU A 196 -14.68 14.25 -1.84
C GLU A 196 -14.39 12.86 -2.40
N LEU A 197 -13.22 12.68 -3.01
CA LEU A 197 -12.87 11.45 -3.70
C LEU A 197 -12.51 10.30 -2.76
N LEU A 198 -11.97 10.59 -1.56
CA LEU A 198 -11.54 9.59 -0.57
C LEU A 198 -12.41 9.57 0.69
N SER A 199 -13.36 10.49 0.81
CA SER A 199 -14.31 10.54 1.92
C SER A 199 -15.74 10.76 1.40
N PRO A 200 -16.21 9.95 0.43
CA PRO A 200 -17.50 10.18 -0.20
C PRO A 200 -18.64 10.00 0.80
N GLU A 201 -19.63 10.88 0.74
CA GLU A 201 -20.89 10.68 1.45
C GLU A 201 -21.82 9.79 0.60
N TYR A 202 -22.59 8.91 1.29
CA TYR A 202 -23.53 7.96 0.66
C TYR A 202 -24.96 8.52 0.77
N ASP A 203 -25.15 9.74 0.32
CA ASP A 203 -26.45 10.39 0.27
C ASP A 203 -27.05 10.37 -1.16
N ALA A 204 -28.33 10.73 -1.24
CA ALA A 204 -29.07 10.73 -2.50
C ALA A 204 -28.58 11.82 -3.47
N ASP A 205 -27.91 12.82 -2.98
CA ASP A 205 -27.43 13.97 -3.77
C ASP A 205 -26.07 13.68 -4.41
N ASN A 206 -25.37 12.64 -3.95
CA ASN A 206 -24.09 12.24 -4.52
C ASN A 206 -24.26 11.34 -5.73
N ASN A 207 -24.24 11.92 -6.92
CA ASN A 207 -24.32 11.20 -8.19
C ASN A 207 -23.02 10.50 -8.60
N ARG A 208 -21.93 10.65 -7.83
CA ARG A 208 -20.63 10.05 -8.15
C ARG A 208 -20.64 8.54 -7.87
N LYS A 209 -20.09 7.75 -8.78
CA LYS A 209 -19.89 6.33 -8.54
C LYS A 209 -18.85 6.15 -7.43
N ILE A 210 -19.25 5.52 -6.33
CA ILE A 210 -18.36 5.17 -5.22
C ILE A 210 -17.93 3.71 -5.39
N ILE A 211 -16.63 3.48 -5.39
CA ILE A 211 -16.03 2.16 -5.47
C ILE A 211 -15.62 1.71 -4.07
N ASP A 212 -16.14 0.59 -3.67
CA ASP A 212 -15.69 -0.18 -2.53
C ASP A 212 -14.78 -1.30 -3.03
N LEU A 213 -13.52 -1.30 -2.61
CA LEU A 213 -12.53 -2.28 -3.08
C LEU A 213 -12.94 -3.72 -2.75
N LYS A 214 -13.57 -3.96 -1.59
CA LYS A 214 -14.04 -5.30 -1.24
C LYS A 214 -15.11 -5.78 -2.22
N SER A 215 -16.10 -4.94 -2.47
CA SER A 215 -17.16 -5.24 -3.45
C SER A 215 -16.58 -5.45 -4.86
N LEU A 216 -15.63 -4.62 -5.30
CA LEU A 216 -14.95 -4.77 -6.57
C LEU A 216 -14.19 -6.11 -6.67
N PHE A 217 -13.48 -6.50 -5.61
CA PHE A 217 -12.76 -7.77 -5.57
C PHE A 217 -13.69 -8.98 -5.61
N ASP A 218 -14.88 -8.87 -5.05
CA ASP A 218 -15.85 -9.96 -4.97
C ASP A 218 -16.69 -10.07 -6.27
N THR A 219 -17.13 -8.95 -6.83
CA THR A 219 -17.98 -8.91 -8.05
C THR A 219 -17.19 -8.92 -9.34
N GLY A 220 -15.99 -8.37 -9.33
CA GLY A 220 -15.12 -8.20 -10.50
C GLY A 220 -15.27 -6.83 -11.15
N GLY A 221 -14.29 -6.50 -11.97
CA GLY A 221 -14.14 -5.23 -12.65
C GLY A 221 -12.69 -4.76 -12.65
N VAL A 222 -12.41 -3.71 -13.38
CA VAL A 222 -11.09 -3.09 -13.43
C VAL A 222 -11.17 -1.69 -12.85
N LEU A 223 -10.31 -1.38 -11.90
CA LEU A 223 -10.11 -0.04 -11.37
C LEU A 223 -8.70 0.42 -11.73
N HIS A 224 -8.62 1.43 -12.58
CA HIS A 224 -7.40 2.14 -12.92
C HIS A 224 -7.27 3.37 -12.02
N ILE A 225 -6.15 3.47 -11.31
CA ILE A 225 -5.82 4.56 -10.41
C ILE A 225 -4.67 5.33 -11.02
N ALA A 226 -5.01 6.44 -11.65
CA ALA A 226 -4.06 7.38 -12.20
C ALA A 226 -3.77 8.48 -11.18
N ILE A 227 -2.49 8.69 -10.90
CA ILE A 227 -2.06 9.68 -9.91
C ILE A 227 -0.96 10.50 -10.56
N ASP A 228 -1.12 11.82 -10.61
CA ASP A 228 -0.08 12.70 -11.11
C ASP A 228 1.06 12.84 -10.09
N SER A 229 1.95 11.86 -10.08
CA SER A 229 3.09 11.83 -9.16
C SER A 229 4.18 12.86 -9.50
N LEU A 230 4.15 13.44 -10.69
CA LEU A 230 5.10 14.48 -11.09
C LEU A 230 4.79 15.82 -10.44
N SER A 231 3.51 16.16 -10.27
CA SER A 231 3.11 17.42 -9.64
C SER A 231 3.06 17.34 -8.12
N ASP A 232 2.65 16.21 -7.54
CA ASP A 232 2.60 16.01 -6.09
C ASP A 232 2.97 14.57 -5.70
N HIS A 233 4.28 14.31 -5.67
CA HIS A 233 4.81 13.00 -5.35
C HIS A 233 4.43 12.50 -3.95
N GLN A 234 4.38 13.40 -2.95
CA GLN A 234 4.09 12.99 -1.56
C GLN A 234 2.64 12.53 -1.40
N THR A 235 1.69 13.30 -1.90
CA THR A 235 0.27 12.92 -1.87
C THR A 235 0.01 11.66 -2.68
N ALA A 236 0.58 11.56 -3.88
CA ALA A 236 0.48 10.39 -4.73
C ALA A 236 0.94 9.12 -4.00
N GLN A 237 2.11 9.17 -3.37
CA GLN A 237 2.65 8.05 -2.60
C GLN A 237 1.73 7.65 -1.43
N LYS A 238 1.25 8.62 -0.65
CA LYS A 238 0.38 8.34 0.51
C LYS A 238 -0.96 7.75 0.09
N LEU A 239 -1.50 8.20 -1.03
CA LEU A 239 -2.71 7.64 -1.62
C LEU A 239 -2.51 6.18 -2.02
N VAL A 240 -1.44 5.86 -2.75
CA VAL A 240 -1.13 4.46 -3.14
C VAL A 240 -0.98 3.58 -1.90
N GLN A 241 -0.22 4.03 -0.90
CA GLN A 241 -0.02 3.29 0.34
C GLN A 241 -1.33 3.05 1.10
N LEU A 242 -2.25 4.01 1.10
CA LEU A 242 -3.58 3.88 1.71
C LEU A 242 -4.40 2.79 1.01
N LEU A 243 -4.40 2.76 -0.31
CA LEU A 243 -5.12 1.76 -1.09
C LEU A 243 -4.51 0.35 -0.94
N VAL A 244 -3.18 0.27 -0.85
CA VAL A 244 -2.48 -0.98 -0.50
C VAL A 244 -2.90 -1.48 0.89
N ALA A 245 -3.00 -0.56 1.86
CA ALA A 245 -3.41 -0.90 3.22
C ALA A 245 -4.88 -1.36 3.28
N ASP A 246 -5.78 -0.76 2.49
CA ASP A 246 -7.16 -1.25 2.34
C ASP A 246 -7.20 -2.65 1.71
N ALA A 247 -6.46 -2.87 0.62
CA ALA A 247 -6.35 -4.19 0.00
C ALA A 247 -5.80 -5.26 0.96
N ALA A 248 -4.84 -4.89 1.83
CA ALA A 248 -4.31 -5.78 2.86
C ALA A 248 -5.37 -6.13 3.93
N GLY A 249 -6.18 -5.16 4.35
CA GLY A 249 -7.31 -5.39 5.24
C GLY A 249 -8.34 -6.36 4.63
N ILE A 250 -8.67 -6.17 3.35
CA ILE A 250 -9.57 -7.06 2.61
C ILE A 250 -8.97 -8.48 2.50
N ALA A 251 -7.66 -8.60 2.24
CA ALA A 251 -6.98 -9.90 2.20
C ALA A 251 -7.08 -10.62 3.55
N GLY A 252 -6.86 -9.90 4.65
CA GLY A 252 -7.03 -10.44 6.00
C GLY A 252 -8.46 -10.90 6.28
N SER A 253 -9.46 -10.11 5.88
CA SER A 253 -10.87 -10.48 5.98
C SER A 253 -11.21 -11.73 5.17
N ARG A 254 -10.71 -11.86 3.93
CA ARG A 254 -10.88 -13.05 3.10
C ARG A 254 -10.28 -14.29 3.74
N TYR A 255 -9.09 -14.15 4.30
CA TYR A 255 -8.40 -15.26 4.98
C TYR A 255 -9.17 -15.75 6.21
N ASN A 256 -9.76 -14.83 6.97
CA ASN A 256 -10.52 -15.16 8.19
C ASN A 256 -11.95 -15.66 7.90
N SER A 257 -12.51 -15.41 6.72
CA SER A 257 -13.89 -15.83 6.39
C SER A 257 -14.03 -17.34 6.19
N GLU A 258 -12.94 -18.08 6.05
CA GLU A 258 -12.95 -19.56 5.97
C GLU A 258 -13.48 -20.23 7.27
N GLY A 259 -13.42 -19.51 8.41
CA GLY A 259 -13.93 -20.00 9.70
C GLY A 259 -15.44 -19.82 9.91
N ASP A 260 -16.12 -19.03 9.09
CA ASP A 260 -17.52 -18.61 9.30
C ASP A 260 -18.54 -19.27 8.32
N ASN A 261 -18.16 -20.34 7.64
CA ASN A 261 -18.99 -21.15 6.73
C ASN A 261 -19.72 -20.41 5.60
N SER A 262 -19.43 -19.14 5.33
CA SER A 262 -20.21 -18.36 4.38
C SER A 262 -19.69 -18.43 2.94
N THR A 263 -18.38 -18.59 2.72
CA THR A 263 -17.79 -18.74 1.38
C THR A 263 -16.41 -19.41 1.48
N SER A 264 -16.22 -20.53 0.79
CA SER A 264 -14.92 -21.17 0.74
C SER A 264 -13.89 -20.29 0.00
N LEU A 265 -12.67 -20.19 0.51
CA LEU A 265 -11.57 -19.53 -0.22
C LEU A 265 -11.37 -20.06 -1.65
N LYS A 266 -11.78 -21.32 -1.91
CA LYS A 266 -11.69 -21.93 -3.24
C LYS A 266 -12.59 -21.24 -4.25
N ASP A 267 -13.74 -20.74 -3.80
CA ASP A 267 -14.77 -20.12 -4.64
C ASP A 267 -14.57 -18.61 -4.80
N MET A 268 -13.66 -18.02 -4.02
CA MET A 268 -13.34 -16.60 -4.13
C MET A 268 -12.64 -16.28 -5.44
N ARG A 269 -13.00 -15.15 -6.04
CA ARG A 269 -12.37 -14.62 -7.24
C ARG A 269 -10.89 -14.30 -6.99
N ARG A 270 -10.05 -14.63 -7.96
CA ARG A 270 -8.67 -14.12 -8.00
C ARG A 270 -8.68 -12.64 -8.34
N VAL A 271 -7.82 -11.88 -7.71
CA VAL A 271 -7.68 -10.45 -7.91
C VAL A 271 -6.24 -10.14 -8.25
N SER A 272 -6.03 -9.50 -9.39
CA SER A 272 -4.72 -9.04 -9.82
C SER A 272 -4.51 -7.58 -9.43
N LEU A 273 -3.40 -7.31 -8.75
CA LEU A 273 -2.96 -5.99 -8.32
C LEU A 273 -1.68 -5.63 -9.09
N PHE A 274 -1.74 -4.58 -9.90
CA PHE A 274 -0.60 -4.08 -10.67
C PHE A 274 -0.14 -2.76 -10.08
N PHE A 275 1.15 -2.65 -9.76
CA PHE A 275 1.77 -1.44 -9.27
C PHE A 275 2.92 -1.06 -10.21
N ASP A 276 2.70 -0.04 -11.03
CA ASP A 276 3.82 0.61 -11.72
C ASP A 276 4.57 1.50 -10.73
N GLU A 277 5.86 1.67 -10.92
CA GLU A 277 6.75 2.37 -9.98
C GLU A 277 6.58 1.89 -8.53
N ALA A 278 6.81 0.60 -8.29
CA ALA A 278 6.55 -0.08 -7.02
C ALA A 278 7.20 0.59 -5.79
N HIS A 279 8.24 1.40 -5.97
CA HIS A 279 8.84 2.19 -4.89
C HIS A 279 7.84 3.17 -4.24
N ALA A 280 6.85 3.68 -4.99
CA ALA A 280 5.80 4.54 -4.45
C ALA A 280 4.82 3.78 -3.55
N ALA A 281 4.62 2.49 -3.80
CA ALA A 281 3.71 1.63 -3.03
C ALA A 281 4.36 1.01 -1.78
N LEU A 282 5.68 1.17 -1.59
CA LEU A 282 6.41 0.52 -0.49
C LEU A 282 5.89 0.97 0.87
N CYS A 283 5.35 0.00 1.62
CA CYS A 283 4.92 0.09 3.01
C CYS A 283 4.88 -1.32 3.62
N GLU A 284 4.71 -1.43 4.93
CA GLU A 284 4.63 -2.73 5.62
C GLU A 284 3.50 -3.61 5.07
N GLN A 285 2.37 -3.00 4.70
CA GLN A 285 1.21 -3.71 4.16
C GLN A 285 1.51 -4.32 2.78
N LEU A 286 2.29 -3.64 1.93
CA LEU A 286 2.73 -4.22 0.65
C LEU A 286 3.59 -5.46 0.87
N LEU A 287 4.54 -5.39 1.80
CA LEU A 287 5.40 -6.53 2.15
C LEU A 287 4.58 -7.71 2.69
N SER A 288 3.57 -7.43 3.49
CA SER A 288 2.65 -8.43 4.02
C SER A 288 1.80 -9.07 2.91
N LEU A 289 1.30 -8.27 1.97
CA LEU A 289 0.57 -8.76 0.80
C LEU A 289 1.45 -9.62 -0.11
N LEU A 290 2.69 -9.21 -0.38
CA LEU A 290 3.65 -10.01 -1.17
C LEU A 290 3.92 -11.37 -0.51
N ALA A 291 4.03 -11.40 0.82
CA ALA A 291 4.30 -12.62 1.56
C ALA A 291 3.08 -13.55 1.71
N GLN A 292 1.88 -13.01 1.87
CA GLN A 292 0.70 -13.75 2.31
C GLN A 292 -0.52 -13.61 1.38
N GLY A 293 -0.54 -12.65 0.45
CA GLY A 293 -1.71 -12.34 -0.38
C GLY A 293 -2.19 -13.50 -1.24
N ARG A 294 -1.29 -14.42 -1.62
CA ARG A 294 -1.65 -15.62 -2.39
C ARG A 294 -2.75 -16.45 -1.71
N ALA A 295 -2.69 -16.60 -0.39
CA ALA A 295 -3.69 -17.34 0.37
C ALA A 295 -5.08 -16.70 0.27
N ALA A 296 -5.15 -15.36 0.20
CA ALA A 296 -6.38 -14.60 -0.01
C ALA A 296 -6.78 -14.45 -1.50
N LYS A 297 -6.16 -15.21 -2.42
CA LYS A 297 -6.37 -15.14 -3.88
C LYS A 297 -5.97 -13.79 -4.51
N LEU A 298 -5.01 -13.07 -3.91
CA LEU A 298 -4.43 -11.88 -4.50
C LEU A 298 -3.14 -12.23 -5.24
N GLU A 299 -3.03 -11.76 -6.47
CA GLU A 299 -1.86 -11.89 -7.32
C GLU A 299 -1.27 -10.49 -7.54
N MET A 300 0.02 -10.34 -7.24
CA MET A 300 0.65 -9.02 -7.31
C MET A 300 1.68 -8.97 -8.41
N THR A 301 1.59 -7.92 -9.22
CA THR A 301 2.61 -7.55 -10.20
C THR A 301 3.17 -6.21 -9.79
N ILE A 302 4.47 -6.17 -9.52
CA ILE A 302 5.20 -4.95 -9.18
C ILE A 302 6.20 -4.65 -10.28
N VAL A 303 6.23 -3.41 -10.73
CA VAL A 303 7.12 -2.92 -11.77
C VAL A 303 8.02 -1.84 -11.18
N THR A 304 9.31 -1.91 -11.47
CA THR A 304 10.28 -0.89 -11.09
C THR A 304 11.29 -0.71 -12.22
N GLN A 305 11.81 0.48 -12.37
CA GLN A 305 12.82 0.77 -13.39
C GLN A 305 14.20 0.30 -12.95
N THR A 306 14.54 0.53 -11.68
CA THR A 306 15.82 0.11 -11.11
C THR A 306 15.63 -0.43 -9.67
N ILE A 307 16.55 -1.30 -9.24
CA ILE A 307 16.59 -1.74 -7.84
C ILE A 307 17.07 -0.62 -6.90
N PRO A 308 18.03 0.24 -7.27
CA PRO A 308 18.37 1.42 -6.48
C PRO A 308 17.19 2.30 -6.07
N ASP A 309 16.12 2.40 -6.87
CA ASP A 309 14.92 3.16 -6.51
C ASP A 309 14.21 2.56 -5.29
N LEU A 310 14.15 1.22 -5.21
CA LEU A 310 13.61 0.51 -4.05
C LEU A 310 14.51 0.70 -2.81
N VAL A 311 15.84 0.65 -3.00
CA VAL A 311 16.82 0.84 -1.92
C VAL A 311 16.77 2.26 -1.37
N ALA A 312 16.71 3.26 -2.25
CA ALA A 312 16.63 4.67 -1.86
C ALA A 312 15.36 4.98 -1.06
N LYS A 313 14.27 4.25 -1.33
CA LYS A 313 12.99 4.46 -0.66
C LYS A 313 12.89 3.80 0.71
N ALA A 314 13.53 2.65 0.91
CA ALA A 314 13.41 1.90 2.15
C ALA A 314 14.79 1.53 2.71
N SER A 315 15.38 0.46 2.25
CA SER A 315 16.74 0.00 2.58
C SER A 315 17.11 -1.17 1.66
N GLU A 316 18.37 -1.54 1.64
CA GLU A 316 18.81 -2.72 0.90
C GLU A 316 18.11 -4.00 1.37
N ALA A 317 17.98 -4.18 2.69
CA ALA A 317 17.31 -5.34 3.27
C ALA A 317 15.81 -5.44 2.86
N VAL A 318 15.10 -4.32 2.83
CA VAL A 318 13.70 -4.28 2.37
C VAL A 318 13.62 -4.55 0.86
N SER A 319 14.51 -3.96 0.06
CA SER A 319 14.59 -4.22 -1.37
C SER A 319 14.84 -5.70 -1.66
N ASP A 320 15.81 -6.32 -0.99
CA ASP A 320 16.11 -7.75 -1.15
C ASP A 320 14.94 -8.64 -0.71
N ARG A 321 14.20 -8.22 0.33
CA ARG A 321 12.98 -8.91 0.76
C ARG A 321 11.88 -8.83 -0.31
N VAL A 322 11.64 -7.67 -0.92
CA VAL A 322 10.68 -7.50 -2.02
C VAL A 322 11.07 -8.42 -3.17
N ILE A 323 12.34 -8.38 -3.56
CA ILE A 323 12.91 -9.23 -4.60
C ILE A 323 12.68 -10.71 -4.29
N GLY A 324 13.04 -11.15 -3.09
CA GLY A 324 12.93 -12.56 -2.67
C GLY A 324 11.49 -13.08 -2.58
N LEU A 325 10.49 -12.20 -2.40
CA LEU A 325 9.08 -12.58 -2.36
C LEU A 325 8.45 -12.73 -3.75
N CYS A 326 9.12 -12.25 -4.81
CA CYS A 326 8.63 -12.40 -6.19
C CYS A 326 9.02 -13.76 -6.76
N ASN A 327 8.03 -14.53 -7.17
CA ASN A 327 8.24 -15.88 -7.73
C ASN A 327 8.52 -15.88 -9.23
N ASN A 328 7.99 -14.90 -9.95
CA ASN A 328 8.19 -14.74 -11.39
C ASN A 328 8.94 -13.43 -11.64
N TRP A 329 9.84 -13.45 -12.60
CA TRP A 329 10.70 -12.35 -12.98
C TRP A 329 10.61 -12.10 -14.47
N ILE A 330 10.33 -10.86 -14.87
CA ILE A 330 10.36 -10.44 -16.27
C ILE A 330 11.25 -9.20 -16.31
N THR A 331 12.35 -9.30 -17.03
CA THR A 331 13.37 -8.26 -17.10
C THR A 331 13.53 -7.80 -18.55
N THR A 332 13.22 -6.56 -18.81
CA THR A 332 13.49 -5.89 -20.08
C THR A 332 14.92 -5.35 -20.11
N ARG A 333 15.30 -4.56 -21.10
CA ARG A 333 16.62 -3.95 -21.16
C ARG A 333 16.86 -3.03 -19.95
N ILE A 334 17.96 -3.24 -19.25
CA ILE A 334 18.37 -2.51 -18.06
C ILE A 334 19.73 -1.87 -18.27
N SER A 335 19.84 -0.57 -18.02
CA SER A 335 21.13 0.16 -18.13
C SER A 335 21.90 0.19 -16.80
N ASP A 336 21.24 0.03 -15.66
CA ASP A 336 21.86 0.08 -14.34
C ASP A 336 22.63 -1.21 -14.00
N PRO A 337 23.97 -1.16 -13.73
CA PRO A 337 24.78 -2.35 -13.45
C PRO A 337 24.37 -3.09 -12.19
N THR A 338 23.90 -2.38 -11.15
CA THR A 338 23.46 -2.99 -9.90
C THR A 338 22.24 -3.87 -10.13
N THR A 339 21.26 -3.35 -10.86
CA THR A 339 20.06 -4.08 -11.26
C THR A 339 20.40 -5.24 -12.17
N GLN A 340 21.30 -5.06 -13.16
CA GLN A 340 21.77 -6.14 -14.03
C GLN A 340 22.35 -7.30 -13.21
N THR A 341 23.22 -7.01 -12.27
CA THR A 341 23.88 -8.03 -11.43
C THR A 341 22.86 -8.77 -10.55
N LYS A 342 21.98 -8.05 -9.86
CA LYS A 342 20.97 -8.67 -9.00
C LYS A 342 19.95 -9.49 -9.80
N MET A 343 19.59 -9.06 -11.02
CA MET A 343 18.69 -9.80 -11.90
C MET A 343 19.37 -11.06 -12.46
N ALA A 344 20.59 -10.95 -12.94
CA ALA A 344 21.36 -12.07 -13.47
C ALA A 344 21.61 -13.18 -12.42
N ALA A 345 21.80 -12.81 -11.16
CA ALA A 345 21.96 -13.76 -10.05
C ALA A 345 20.74 -14.68 -9.83
N ASN A 346 19.56 -14.32 -10.34
CA ASN A 346 18.39 -15.19 -10.34
C ASN A 346 18.44 -16.30 -11.39
N PHE A 347 19.41 -16.26 -12.31
CA PHE A 347 19.64 -17.34 -13.28
C PHE A 347 20.76 -18.22 -12.76
N SER A 348 20.55 -19.57 -12.84
CA SER A 348 21.54 -20.52 -12.35
C SER A 348 22.86 -20.36 -13.08
N LYS A 349 23.94 -20.59 -12.37
CA LYS A 349 25.26 -20.75 -12.99
C LYS A 349 25.31 -22.03 -13.78
N VAL A 350 26.18 -22.06 -14.77
CA VAL A 350 26.42 -23.21 -15.65
C VAL A 350 27.91 -23.53 -15.64
N ASP A 351 28.20 -24.82 -15.63
CA ASP A 351 29.56 -25.31 -15.78
C ASP A 351 29.95 -25.29 -17.27
N VAL A 352 30.95 -24.51 -17.58
CA VAL A 352 31.49 -24.42 -18.94
C VAL A 352 32.86 -25.08 -18.99
N GLU A 353 33.03 -26.07 -19.90
CA GLU A 353 34.32 -26.63 -20.16
C GLU A 353 35.18 -25.64 -20.95
N GLN A 354 36.25 -25.19 -20.34
CA GLN A 354 37.21 -24.28 -20.96
C GLN A 354 38.46 -25.07 -21.39
N ARG A 355 38.68 -25.10 -22.67
CA ARG A 355 39.88 -25.71 -23.25
C ARG A 355 40.92 -24.61 -23.41
N SER A 356 42.05 -24.76 -22.73
CA SER A 356 43.19 -23.88 -22.88
C SER A 356 44.30 -24.61 -23.65
N ILE A 357 44.75 -23.99 -24.72
CA ILE A 357 45.84 -24.51 -25.54
C ILE A 357 47.03 -23.55 -25.41
N SER A 358 48.12 -24.03 -24.87
CA SER A 358 49.34 -23.25 -24.84
C SER A 358 50.43 -23.87 -25.72
N HIS A 359 50.99 -23.04 -26.58
CA HIS A 359 52.15 -23.36 -27.39
C HIS A 359 53.36 -22.68 -26.77
N SER A 360 54.36 -23.45 -26.37
CA SER A 360 55.66 -22.91 -25.94
C SER A 360 56.71 -23.22 -27.00
N GLN A 361 57.45 -22.23 -27.42
CA GLN A 361 58.64 -22.42 -28.22
C GLN A 361 59.87 -22.04 -27.41
N ARG A 362 60.82 -22.94 -27.34
CA ARG A 362 62.09 -22.69 -26.67
C ARG A 362 63.20 -22.86 -27.68
N THR A 363 64.03 -21.83 -27.78
CA THR A 363 65.25 -21.86 -28.63
C THR A 363 66.42 -22.00 -27.68
N GLU A 364 67.18 -23.04 -27.82
CA GLU A 364 68.48 -23.22 -27.14
C GLU A 364 69.60 -23.24 -28.16
N THR A 365 70.57 -22.36 -27.99
CA THR A 365 71.78 -22.37 -28.81
C THR A 365 72.83 -23.26 -28.14
N VAL A 366 73.14 -24.38 -28.72
CA VAL A 366 74.18 -25.32 -28.26
C VAL A 366 75.17 -25.54 -29.43
N ASP A 367 76.43 -25.19 -29.23
CA ASP A 367 77.52 -25.44 -30.16
C ASP A 367 77.28 -24.94 -31.65
N ASN A 368 76.89 -23.70 -31.82
CA ASN A 368 76.54 -23.10 -33.09
C ASN A 368 75.36 -23.70 -33.88
N MET A 369 74.50 -24.45 -33.22
CA MET A 369 73.27 -24.91 -33.82
C MET A 369 72.08 -24.50 -32.95
N ASP A 370 71.10 -23.88 -33.54
CA ASP A 370 69.82 -23.54 -32.89
C ASP A 370 68.93 -24.78 -32.90
N LYS A 371 68.57 -25.25 -31.68
CA LYS A 371 67.58 -26.28 -31.51
C LYS A 371 66.27 -25.67 -31.12
N PHE A 372 65.24 -25.90 -31.92
CA PHE A 372 63.87 -25.50 -31.61
C PHE A 372 63.17 -26.67 -30.91
N ALA A 373 62.72 -26.45 -29.68
CA ALA A 373 61.84 -27.35 -28.98
C ALA A 373 60.45 -26.70 -28.88
N GLY A 374 59.47 -27.34 -29.47
CA GLY A 374 58.07 -26.93 -29.36
C GLY A 374 57.35 -27.77 -28.28
N GLY A 375 56.72 -27.14 -27.32
CA GLY A 375 55.83 -27.79 -26.37
C GLY A 375 54.37 -27.46 -26.68
N TYR A 376 53.55 -28.46 -26.75
CA TYR A 376 52.09 -28.32 -26.85
C TYR A 376 51.50 -28.84 -25.54
N SER A 377 50.71 -28.00 -24.90
CA SER A 377 49.95 -28.35 -23.69
C SER A 377 48.51 -28.00 -23.89
N GLU A 378 47.65 -28.97 -23.65
CA GLU A 378 46.21 -28.81 -23.66
C GLU A 378 45.70 -29.10 -22.26
N SER A 379 44.96 -28.16 -21.69
CA SER A 379 44.28 -28.40 -20.43
C SER A 379 42.78 -28.17 -20.60
N LEU A 380 41.98 -29.09 -20.05
CA LEU A 380 40.53 -28.97 -19.94
C LEU A 380 40.24 -28.65 -18.51
N SER A 381 39.54 -27.52 -18.27
CA SER A 381 39.11 -27.14 -16.96
C SER A 381 37.61 -26.79 -17.00
N THR A 382 36.88 -27.22 -15.98
CA THR A 382 35.49 -26.83 -15.80
C THR A 382 35.48 -25.54 -14.99
N VAL A 383 34.85 -24.47 -15.54
CA VAL A 383 34.72 -23.18 -14.89
C VAL A 383 33.25 -22.86 -14.76
N GLU A 384 32.81 -22.58 -13.54
CA GLU A 384 31.47 -22.11 -13.28
C GLU A 384 31.31 -20.69 -13.82
N ARG A 385 30.32 -20.45 -14.67
CA ARG A 385 29.99 -19.14 -15.21
C ARG A 385 28.52 -18.81 -15.00
N ASP A 386 28.19 -17.53 -14.98
CA ASP A 386 26.80 -17.10 -14.96
C ASP A 386 26.07 -17.65 -16.18
N GLY A 387 24.93 -18.32 -15.97
CA GLY A 387 24.11 -18.85 -17.06
C GLY A 387 23.48 -17.73 -17.90
N PHE A 388 23.40 -16.53 -17.33
CA PHE A 388 23.01 -15.30 -18.02
C PHE A 388 23.93 -14.17 -17.56
N PRO A 389 24.93 -13.74 -18.37
CA PRO A 389 25.82 -12.65 -18.00
C PRO A 389 25.08 -11.33 -17.79
N PRO A 390 25.37 -10.57 -16.71
CA PRO A 390 24.65 -9.34 -16.36
C PRO A 390 24.61 -8.30 -17.51
N ASN A 391 25.71 -8.14 -18.24
CA ASN A 391 25.81 -7.17 -19.35
C ASN A 391 24.83 -7.44 -20.51
N LEU A 392 24.42 -8.70 -20.71
CA LEU A 392 23.44 -9.03 -21.76
C LEU A 392 22.06 -8.39 -21.49
N LEU A 393 21.75 -8.06 -20.21
CA LEU A 393 20.52 -7.31 -19.89
C LEU A 393 20.56 -5.88 -20.43
N GLY A 394 21.75 -5.27 -20.53
CA GLY A 394 21.94 -3.95 -21.13
C GLY A 394 21.81 -3.96 -22.66
N ASP A 395 22.16 -5.08 -23.28
CA ASP A 395 22.21 -5.25 -24.74
C ASP A 395 20.91 -5.82 -25.33
N LEU A 396 19.90 -6.10 -24.50
CA LEU A 396 18.62 -6.63 -24.98
C LEU A 396 18.00 -5.68 -26.03
N PRO A 397 17.59 -6.20 -27.19
CA PRO A 397 16.89 -5.41 -28.20
C PRO A 397 15.54 -4.87 -27.65
N LYS A 398 15.02 -3.82 -28.31
CA LYS A 398 13.68 -3.32 -28.01
C LYS A 398 12.64 -4.47 -28.10
N LEU A 399 11.67 -4.45 -27.21
CA LEU A 399 10.59 -5.43 -27.14
C LEU A 399 11.05 -6.86 -26.84
N GLN A 400 12.26 -7.04 -26.33
CA GLN A 400 12.70 -8.33 -25.80
C GLN A 400 12.83 -8.26 -24.29
N CYS A 401 12.54 -9.37 -23.64
CA CYS A 401 12.72 -9.55 -22.21
C CYS A 401 13.17 -10.96 -21.88
N VAL A 402 13.85 -11.11 -20.75
CA VAL A 402 14.20 -12.38 -20.17
C VAL A 402 13.25 -12.65 -19.01
N ALA A 403 12.68 -13.86 -18.98
CA ALA A 403 11.77 -14.24 -17.92
C ALA A 403 12.25 -15.49 -17.20
N ARG A 404 12.05 -15.52 -15.89
CA ARG A 404 12.16 -16.69 -15.03
C ARG A 404 10.83 -16.90 -14.33
N PHE A 405 10.27 -18.08 -14.46
CA PHE A 405 8.99 -18.45 -13.85
C PHE A 405 9.18 -19.34 -12.61
N ALA A 406 8.17 -19.35 -11.76
CA ALA A 406 8.15 -20.12 -10.51
C ALA A 406 8.31 -21.65 -10.73
N ASP A 407 7.96 -22.15 -11.91
CA ASP A 407 8.15 -23.55 -12.31
C ASP A 407 9.57 -23.88 -12.79
N GLY A 408 10.48 -22.91 -12.71
CA GLY A 408 11.89 -23.05 -13.11
C GLY A 408 12.18 -22.77 -14.58
N ARG A 409 11.16 -22.54 -15.42
CA ARG A 409 11.37 -22.17 -16.83
C ARG A 409 12.07 -20.83 -16.94
N LYS A 410 13.01 -20.75 -17.85
CA LYS A 410 13.74 -19.52 -18.22
C LYS A 410 13.54 -19.30 -19.71
N MET A 411 13.13 -18.11 -20.11
CA MET A 411 12.73 -17.82 -21.47
C MET A 411 13.26 -16.47 -21.92
N LEU A 412 13.73 -16.39 -23.15
CA LEU A 412 13.88 -15.13 -23.89
C LEU A 412 12.56 -14.90 -24.64
N LEU A 413 11.90 -13.82 -24.37
CA LEU A 413 10.58 -13.50 -24.91
C LEU A 413 10.66 -12.25 -25.79
N LYS A 414 9.78 -12.18 -26.77
CA LYS A 414 9.54 -10.98 -27.56
C LYS A 414 8.14 -10.46 -27.26
N ILE A 415 8.07 -9.20 -26.86
CA ILE A 415 6.79 -8.53 -26.58
C ILE A 415 6.16 -8.15 -27.92
N PRO A 416 4.95 -8.59 -28.24
CA PRO A 416 4.28 -8.20 -29.46
C PRO A 416 3.92 -6.71 -29.44
N VAL A 417 3.99 -6.05 -30.57
CA VAL A 417 3.45 -4.70 -30.76
C VAL A 417 1.95 -4.84 -30.99
N VAL A 418 1.16 -4.27 -30.11
CA VAL A 418 -0.28 -4.16 -30.33
C VAL A 418 -0.52 -2.98 -31.26
N VAL A 419 -0.88 -3.24 -32.50
CA VAL A 419 -1.29 -2.19 -33.45
C VAL A 419 -2.79 -2.00 -33.31
N ARG A 420 -3.22 -0.80 -32.95
CA ARG A 420 -4.64 -0.44 -32.99
C ARG A 420 -5.05 -0.25 -34.44
N GLU A 421 -6.08 -0.96 -34.89
CA GLU A 421 -6.70 -0.68 -36.18
C GLU A 421 -7.36 0.71 -36.08
N GLY A 422 -6.87 1.68 -36.85
CA GLY A 422 -7.46 3.02 -36.95
C GLY A 422 -6.68 4.19 -36.33
N ALA A 423 -5.37 4.02 -36.07
CA ALA A 423 -4.46 5.14 -35.72
C ALA A 423 -3.74 5.68 -36.98
#